data_9e0184ff0a427827c30f65ec2d567544
#
_entry.id   9e0184ff0a427827c30f65ec2d567544
#
_cell.length_a   1.000
_cell.length_b   1.000
_cell.length_c   1.000
_cell.angle_alpha   90.00
_cell.angle_beta   90.00
_cell.angle_gamma   90.00
#
_symmetry.space_group_name_H-M   'P 1'
#
loop_
_entity.id
_entity.type
_entity.pdbx_description
1 polymer ?
#
loop_
_entity_poly.entity_id
_entity_poly.type
_entity_poly.pdbx_seq_one_letter_code
_entity_poly.pdbx_strand_id
1 'polypeptide(L)'
;MSHSDKLSKLKNAKTLQDLADVINVPLQSLTYALHGMHRLGINKYNSFPIPKKSGGVRIINSPVKELKDVQKKLSQTLYDCYNEMLIVSGYRGLDKKGITISHGFIKNKSIITNAECHRNRRFILNLDLEDFFGSIHYGRVYGFFKTNKHFGLHDLIAHALANLICYTHGLPQGAPTSPLASNFIAHILDIRLTSLSKKHGLYYTRYADDLTFSTNKKIFPADIAYLEAGKTVIGFELNKIINKHGFSVNSAKTRLQFNDSRQDVTGLIVNKKVNIRKEYVRAARVLANKLFNNKVIYRIESKKTEDDICDINYLIGVMAFIYNVRQSQLIRVSGDKSAELKNFTKKEIDSSLDANARLYRDLIFFKKFILSDEPLIICEGKTDVIYLRTAMLSLSAKHRSLVTKGRVNVAFLNHTQTIKDLFKIRGGTGDLGNLISNYSSYCGKFARFKPKSPVIIIMDNDSGAPKIRSLVKAITGKVYDKNDGFRHLTNNLYLIQTPPLAGGADSAIEDLFDKKTLDVRLSNKKFSYKGEFIKSKHYGKNHFAEYVVKPRRKDIDFNGFNPLLDEIKAVIKHYKKS
;
A
#
# COMPACT_ATOMS: atom_id res chain seq x y z
N MET A 1 5.75 -22.82 -2.79
CA MET A 1 5.40 -21.87 -3.86
C MET A 1 5.57 -22.62 -5.17
N SER A 2 4.50 -22.87 -5.93
CA SER A 2 4.59 -23.43 -7.26
C SER A 2 5.43 -22.47 -8.11
N HIS A 3 6.55 -22.93 -8.67
CA HIS A 3 7.30 -22.17 -9.65
C HIS A 3 6.32 -21.80 -10.78
N SER A 4 6.11 -20.52 -11.01
CA SER A 4 5.38 -20.02 -12.14
C SER A 4 6.21 -20.41 -13.38
N ASP A 5 5.61 -21.14 -14.31
CA ASP A 5 6.25 -21.59 -15.56
C ASP A 5 5.94 -20.58 -16.69
N LYS A 6 5.82 -19.31 -16.34
CA LYS A 6 5.37 -18.26 -17.27
C LYS A 6 6.43 -17.92 -18.32
N LEU A 7 7.71 -17.87 -17.92
CA LEU A 7 8.81 -17.57 -18.83
C LEU A 7 8.95 -18.66 -19.89
N SER A 8 8.90 -19.94 -19.48
CA SER A 8 8.95 -21.08 -20.39
C SER A 8 7.76 -21.10 -21.36
N LYS A 9 6.53 -20.88 -20.85
CA LYS A 9 5.33 -20.78 -21.69
C LYS A 9 5.41 -19.64 -22.70
N LEU A 10 5.88 -18.46 -22.27
CA LEU A 10 6.06 -17.33 -23.16
C LEU A 10 7.12 -17.60 -24.24
N LYS A 11 8.22 -18.27 -23.87
CA LYS A 11 9.29 -18.66 -24.79
C LYS A 11 8.83 -19.65 -25.85
N ASN A 12 7.94 -20.56 -25.50
CA ASN A 12 7.41 -21.59 -26.40
C ASN A 12 6.23 -21.10 -27.26
N ALA A 13 5.66 -19.92 -26.96
CA ALA A 13 4.56 -19.34 -27.72
C ALA A 13 5.00 -18.99 -29.16
N LYS A 14 4.24 -19.42 -30.15
CA LYS A 14 4.49 -19.20 -31.60
C LYS A 14 3.35 -18.48 -32.29
N THR A 15 2.14 -18.53 -31.72
CA THR A 15 0.92 -17.95 -32.28
C THR A 15 0.33 -16.89 -31.34
N LEU A 16 -0.57 -16.05 -31.87
CA LEU A 16 -1.30 -15.09 -31.02
C LEU A 16 -2.24 -15.79 -30.02
N GLN A 17 -2.72 -17.01 -30.35
CA GLN A 17 -3.49 -17.82 -29.41
C GLN A 17 -2.63 -18.22 -28.21
N ASP A 18 -1.42 -18.73 -28.46
CA ASP A 18 -0.50 -19.08 -27.35
C ASP A 18 -0.21 -17.88 -26.46
N LEU A 19 0.01 -16.70 -27.07
CA LEU A 19 0.22 -15.47 -26.30
C LEU A 19 -1.02 -15.11 -25.46
N ALA A 20 -2.21 -15.19 -26.04
CA ALA A 20 -3.48 -14.90 -25.35
C ALA A 20 -3.66 -15.81 -24.13
N ASP A 21 -3.36 -17.11 -24.27
CA ASP A 21 -3.43 -18.09 -23.19
C ASP A 21 -2.40 -17.82 -22.08
N VAL A 22 -1.16 -17.48 -22.45
CA VAL A 22 -0.10 -17.15 -21.48
C VAL A 22 -0.44 -15.92 -20.66
N ILE A 23 -0.99 -14.87 -21.28
CA ILE A 23 -1.37 -13.63 -20.57
C ILE A 23 -2.80 -13.68 -19.98
N ASN A 24 -3.51 -14.78 -20.22
CA ASN A 24 -4.88 -15.00 -19.72
C ASN A 24 -5.87 -13.91 -20.16
N VAL A 25 -5.98 -13.73 -21.48
CA VAL A 25 -6.98 -12.86 -22.13
C VAL A 25 -7.63 -13.59 -23.31
N PRO A 26 -8.87 -13.28 -23.69
CA PRO A 26 -9.47 -13.81 -24.92
C PRO A 26 -8.66 -13.39 -26.16
N LEU A 27 -8.49 -14.28 -27.13
CA LEU A 27 -7.79 -13.98 -28.39
C LEU A 27 -8.39 -12.75 -29.09
N GLN A 28 -9.73 -12.63 -29.10
CA GLN A 28 -10.42 -11.47 -29.67
C GLN A 28 -10.00 -10.15 -29.03
N SER A 29 -9.82 -10.12 -27.69
CA SER A 29 -9.35 -8.91 -26.98
C SER A 29 -7.91 -8.58 -27.35
N LEU A 30 -7.06 -9.59 -27.49
CA LEU A 30 -5.66 -9.41 -27.91
C LEU A 30 -5.56 -8.88 -29.34
N THR A 31 -6.25 -9.52 -30.30
CA THR A 31 -6.25 -9.13 -31.72
C THR A 31 -6.89 -7.75 -31.93
N TYR A 32 -7.94 -7.42 -31.15
CA TYR A 32 -8.55 -6.08 -31.16
C TYR A 32 -7.54 -5.02 -30.67
N ALA A 33 -6.82 -5.26 -29.57
CA ALA A 33 -5.81 -4.34 -29.06
C ALA A 33 -4.60 -4.17 -30.02
N LEU A 34 -4.21 -5.23 -30.72
CA LEU A 34 -3.10 -5.20 -31.69
C LEU A 34 -3.50 -4.49 -33.00
N HIS A 35 -4.62 -4.90 -33.60
CA HIS A 35 -4.99 -4.55 -34.98
C HIS A 35 -6.37 -3.89 -35.10
N GLY A 36 -7.36 -4.32 -34.31
CA GLY A 36 -8.75 -3.89 -34.45
C GLY A 36 -8.94 -2.40 -34.25
N MET A 37 -8.35 -1.83 -33.23
CA MET A 37 -8.43 -0.38 -32.95
C MET A 37 -7.87 0.44 -34.10
N HIS A 38 -6.73 0.05 -34.67
CA HIS A 38 -6.12 0.75 -35.81
C HIS A 38 -7.02 0.70 -37.04
N ARG A 39 -7.59 -0.46 -37.36
CA ARG A 39 -8.51 -0.65 -38.49
C ARG A 39 -9.77 0.22 -38.37
N LEU A 40 -10.23 0.45 -37.14
CA LEU A 40 -11.43 1.26 -36.84
C LEU A 40 -11.10 2.75 -36.62
N GLY A 41 -9.85 3.18 -36.82
CA GLY A 41 -9.44 4.57 -36.58
C GLY A 41 -9.52 5.01 -35.11
N ILE A 42 -9.54 4.07 -34.16
CA ILE A 42 -9.67 4.34 -32.74
C ILE A 42 -8.28 4.65 -32.15
N ASN A 43 -8.15 5.80 -31.53
CA ASN A 43 -6.94 6.15 -30.80
C ASN A 43 -6.73 5.21 -29.61
N LYS A 44 -5.58 4.54 -29.56
CA LYS A 44 -5.20 3.63 -28.48
C LYS A 44 -4.97 4.32 -27.15
N TYR A 45 -4.67 5.63 -27.15
CA TYR A 45 -4.30 6.41 -25.97
C TYR A 45 -5.00 7.76 -25.94
N ASN A 46 -5.39 8.17 -24.72
CA ASN A 46 -5.80 9.53 -24.42
C ASN A 46 -4.60 10.28 -23.87
N SER A 47 -4.17 11.34 -24.57
CA SER A 47 -2.98 12.14 -24.19
C SER A 47 -3.43 13.42 -23.50
N PHE A 48 -2.79 13.73 -22.35
CA PHE A 48 -3.04 14.97 -21.62
C PHE A 48 -1.78 15.48 -20.93
N PRO A 49 -1.63 16.81 -20.79
CA PRO A 49 -0.47 17.42 -20.17
C PRO A 49 -0.56 17.43 -18.65
N ILE A 50 0.57 17.23 -17.96
CA ILE A 50 0.74 17.46 -16.52
C ILE A 50 1.91 18.41 -16.30
N PRO A 51 1.78 19.50 -15.53
CA PRO A 51 2.87 20.41 -15.22
C PRO A 51 4.00 19.70 -14.44
N LYS A 52 5.26 19.94 -14.83
CA LYS A 52 6.42 19.49 -14.05
C LYS A 52 6.75 20.49 -12.95
N LYS A 53 7.21 20.01 -11.77
CA LYS A 53 7.67 20.90 -10.69
C LYS A 53 8.86 21.79 -11.07
N SER A 54 9.69 21.31 -11.97
CA SER A 54 10.86 22.03 -12.51
C SER A 54 10.54 22.99 -13.66
N GLY A 55 9.27 23.20 -13.99
CA GLY A 55 8.82 23.91 -15.18
C GLY A 55 8.66 22.99 -16.39
N GLY A 56 7.87 23.46 -17.39
CA GLY A 56 7.51 22.67 -18.56
C GLY A 56 6.38 21.67 -18.31
N VAL A 57 6.12 20.82 -19.29
CA VAL A 57 4.96 19.91 -19.33
C VAL A 57 5.45 18.46 -19.52
N ARG A 58 4.72 17.52 -18.93
CA ARG A 58 4.86 16.09 -19.17
C ARG A 58 3.59 15.60 -19.85
N ILE A 59 3.72 14.96 -20.99
CA ILE A 59 2.57 14.34 -21.67
C ILE A 59 2.34 12.95 -21.09
N ILE A 60 1.15 12.71 -20.57
CA ILE A 60 0.70 11.40 -20.12
C ILE A 60 -0.14 10.76 -21.21
N ASN A 61 0.22 9.56 -21.62
CA ASN A 61 -0.50 8.75 -22.58
C ASN A 61 -1.23 7.62 -21.84
N SER A 62 -2.49 7.82 -21.50
CA SER A 62 -3.31 6.82 -20.80
C SER A 62 -3.97 5.89 -21.83
N PRO A 63 -3.74 4.58 -21.81
CA PRO A 63 -4.39 3.66 -22.73
C PRO A 63 -5.90 3.64 -22.49
N VAL A 64 -6.70 3.49 -23.57
CA VAL A 64 -8.15 3.25 -23.48
C VAL A 64 -8.40 1.92 -22.76
N LYS A 65 -9.64 1.74 -22.26
CA LYS A 65 -9.99 0.64 -21.35
C LYS A 65 -9.59 -0.73 -21.89
N GLU A 66 -9.91 -1.01 -23.13
CA GLU A 66 -9.69 -2.32 -23.80
C GLU A 66 -8.20 -2.64 -23.88
N LEU A 67 -7.38 -1.71 -24.34
CA LEU A 67 -5.93 -1.85 -24.35
C LEU A 67 -5.35 -1.93 -22.93
N LYS A 68 -5.84 -1.10 -22.02
CA LYS A 68 -5.39 -1.07 -20.62
C LYS A 68 -5.59 -2.41 -19.93
N ASP A 69 -6.69 -3.09 -20.17
CA ASP A 69 -6.99 -4.37 -19.54
C ASP A 69 -6.08 -5.49 -20.08
N VAL A 70 -5.78 -5.52 -21.39
CA VAL A 70 -4.77 -6.39 -21.96
C VAL A 70 -3.37 -6.08 -21.40
N GLN A 71 -2.98 -4.80 -21.34
CA GLN A 71 -1.68 -4.40 -20.82
C GLN A 71 -1.49 -4.71 -19.33
N LYS A 72 -2.54 -4.66 -18.51
CA LYS A 72 -2.46 -5.07 -17.09
C LYS A 72 -2.15 -6.56 -16.96
N LYS A 73 -2.83 -7.41 -17.74
CA LYS A 73 -2.58 -8.85 -17.75
C LYS A 73 -1.16 -9.16 -18.26
N LEU A 74 -0.77 -8.52 -19.35
CA LEU A 74 0.59 -8.62 -19.87
C LEU A 74 1.64 -8.17 -18.84
N SER A 75 1.44 -7.04 -18.18
CA SER A 75 2.35 -6.54 -17.15
C SER A 75 2.51 -7.52 -16.00
N GLN A 76 1.43 -8.18 -15.54
CA GLN A 76 1.51 -9.21 -14.51
C GLN A 76 2.33 -10.41 -14.98
N THR A 77 2.07 -10.93 -16.18
CA THR A 77 2.83 -12.06 -16.78
C THR A 77 4.31 -11.71 -16.95
N LEU A 78 4.61 -10.54 -17.48
CA LEU A 78 5.99 -10.07 -17.63
C LEU A 78 6.70 -9.91 -16.29
N TYR A 79 5.97 -9.51 -15.23
CA TYR A 79 6.54 -9.42 -13.87
C TYR A 79 6.94 -10.81 -13.35
N ASP A 80 6.12 -11.82 -13.59
CA ASP A 80 6.44 -13.20 -13.23
C ASP A 80 7.66 -13.69 -14.01
N CYS A 81 7.72 -13.43 -15.34
CA CYS A 81 8.88 -13.72 -16.18
C CYS A 81 10.15 -12.99 -15.71
N TYR A 82 10.03 -11.72 -15.26
CA TYR A 82 11.16 -10.96 -14.72
C TYR A 82 11.76 -11.63 -13.47
N ASN A 83 10.90 -12.08 -12.56
CA ASN A 83 11.34 -12.76 -11.35
C ASN A 83 12.01 -14.11 -11.69
N GLU A 84 11.45 -14.89 -12.63
CA GLU A 84 12.04 -16.14 -13.10
C GLU A 84 13.40 -15.91 -13.78
N MET A 85 13.50 -14.88 -14.62
CA MET A 85 14.77 -14.47 -15.26
C MET A 85 15.84 -14.15 -14.21
N LEU A 86 15.50 -13.43 -13.16
CA LEU A 86 16.44 -13.09 -12.08
C LEU A 86 16.90 -14.35 -11.32
N ILE A 87 16.03 -15.31 -11.08
CA ILE A 87 16.36 -16.59 -10.43
C ILE A 87 17.31 -17.41 -11.30
N VAL A 88 16.98 -17.59 -12.57
CA VAL A 88 17.76 -18.39 -13.53
C VAL A 88 19.13 -17.76 -13.81
N SER A 89 19.23 -16.43 -13.80
CA SER A 89 20.48 -15.71 -14.01
C SER A 89 21.46 -15.82 -12.83
N GLY A 90 21.07 -16.44 -11.72
CA GLY A 90 21.84 -16.41 -10.48
C GLY A 90 21.91 -15.01 -9.85
N TYR A 91 21.12 -14.08 -10.37
CA TYR A 91 21.00 -12.70 -9.92
C TYR A 91 20.19 -12.61 -8.61
N ARG A 92 20.48 -13.52 -7.66
CA ARG A 92 20.05 -13.36 -6.28
C ARG A 92 20.85 -12.22 -5.66
N GLY A 93 20.45 -10.99 -6.00
CA GLY A 93 21.05 -9.77 -5.45
C GLY A 93 22.58 -9.75 -5.57
N LEU A 94 23.12 -8.68 -6.12
CA LEU A 94 24.55 -8.49 -6.31
C LEU A 94 25.36 -8.39 -5.02
N ASP A 95 24.72 -8.52 -3.88
CA ASP A 95 25.40 -8.77 -2.63
C ASP A 95 24.78 -9.99 -1.92
N LYS A 96 25.56 -10.55 -0.97
CA LYS A 96 25.14 -11.66 -0.08
C LYS A 96 23.89 -11.34 0.76
N LYS A 97 23.33 -10.10 0.66
CA LYS A 97 22.17 -9.59 1.40
C LYS A 97 20.89 -9.45 0.55
N GLY A 98 20.89 -9.92 -0.70
CA GLY A 98 19.70 -9.89 -1.57
C GLY A 98 19.29 -8.50 -2.07
N ILE A 99 20.22 -7.55 -2.16
CA ILE A 99 19.97 -6.19 -2.68
C ILE A 99 19.86 -6.25 -4.19
N THR A 100 18.68 -6.00 -4.74
CA THR A 100 18.47 -5.78 -6.17
C THR A 100 18.91 -4.36 -6.53
N ILE A 101 19.50 -4.18 -7.70
CA ILE A 101 19.98 -2.89 -8.19
C ILE A 101 18.82 -1.95 -8.51
N SER A 102 17.81 -2.45 -9.21
CA SER A 102 16.62 -1.66 -9.53
C SER A 102 15.65 -1.63 -8.35
N HIS A 103 15.30 -0.43 -7.90
CA HIS A 103 14.33 -0.17 -6.85
C HIS A 103 13.04 0.46 -7.38
N GLY A 104 13.05 1.04 -8.57
CA GLY A 104 11.87 1.57 -9.23
C GLY A 104 11.02 0.47 -9.86
N PHE A 105 9.69 0.53 -9.66
CA PHE A 105 8.70 -0.36 -10.26
C PHE A 105 8.80 -1.85 -9.87
N ILE A 106 9.50 -2.17 -8.79
CA ILE A 106 9.66 -3.53 -8.26
C ILE A 106 8.83 -3.68 -6.97
N LYS A 107 8.09 -4.77 -6.84
CA LYS A 107 7.30 -5.08 -5.63
C LYS A 107 8.21 -5.13 -4.41
N ASN A 108 7.74 -4.58 -3.29
CA ASN A 108 8.48 -4.48 -2.02
C ASN A 108 9.75 -3.63 -2.07
N LYS A 109 9.97 -2.88 -3.15
CA LYS A 109 11.01 -1.86 -3.26
C LYS A 109 10.38 -0.46 -3.32
N SER A 110 11.13 0.55 -2.91
CA SER A 110 10.66 1.92 -2.82
C SER A 110 11.83 2.89 -2.82
N ILE A 111 11.55 4.19 -2.82
CA ILE A 111 12.56 5.24 -2.60
C ILE A 111 13.31 5.04 -1.27
N ILE A 112 12.65 4.47 -0.24
CA ILE A 112 13.25 4.19 1.06
C ILE A 112 14.32 3.10 0.91
N THR A 113 13.98 1.97 0.27
CA THR A 113 14.94 0.87 0.06
C THR A 113 16.11 1.28 -0.83
N ASN A 114 15.89 2.19 -1.79
CA ASN A 114 16.94 2.78 -2.61
C ASN A 114 17.88 3.65 -1.76
N ALA A 115 17.32 4.59 -1.02
CA ALA A 115 18.08 5.50 -0.15
C ALA A 115 18.91 4.76 0.92
N GLU A 116 18.38 3.64 1.46
CA GLU A 116 19.06 2.82 2.46
C GLU A 116 20.41 2.24 1.97
N CYS A 117 20.56 1.99 0.67
CA CYS A 117 21.81 1.50 0.09
C CYS A 117 22.93 2.55 0.14
N HIS A 118 22.58 3.82 0.21
CA HIS A 118 23.48 4.96 0.09
C HIS A 118 23.63 5.78 1.38
N ARG A 119 23.07 5.33 2.50
CA ARG A 119 23.19 6.04 3.77
C ARG A 119 24.62 6.05 4.31
N ASN A 120 24.98 7.12 5.01
CA ASN A 120 26.26 7.27 5.70
C ASN A 120 27.46 7.07 4.75
N ARG A 121 27.45 7.78 3.60
CA ARG A 121 28.51 7.75 2.60
C ARG A 121 29.23 9.09 2.56
N ARG A 122 30.54 9.04 2.28
CA ARG A 122 31.34 10.26 2.10
C ARG A 122 30.90 11.01 0.84
N PHE A 123 30.64 10.29 -0.25
CA PHE A 123 30.22 10.86 -1.52
C PHE A 123 28.97 10.15 -2.04
N ILE A 124 28.08 10.94 -2.65
CA ILE A 124 26.90 10.45 -3.38
C ILE A 124 26.84 11.20 -4.71
N LEU A 125 26.84 10.46 -5.81
CA LEU A 125 26.57 10.97 -7.14
C LEU A 125 25.16 10.55 -7.56
N ASN A 126 24.30 11.52 -7.85
CA ASN A 126 22.98 11.32 -8.43
C ASN A 126 22.99 11.79 -9.90
N LEU A 127 22.47 10.95 -10.77
CA LEU A 127 22.28 11.18 -12.19
C LEU A 127 20.83 10.93 -12.58
N ASP A 128 20.35 11.66 -13.58
CA ASP A 128 18.99 11.48 -14.14
C ASP A 128 19.16 11.16 -15.64
N LEU A 129 18.55 10.10 -16.13
CA LEU A 129 18.57 9.77 -17.55
C LEU A 129 17.55 10.62 -18.30
N GLU A 130 18.01 11.31 -19.36
CA GLU A 130 17.18 12.17 -20.17
C GLU A 130 16.19 11.35 -20.98
N ASP A 131 14.94 11.80 -21.01
CA ASP A 131 13.84 11.15 -21.72
C ASP A 131 13.83 9.61 -21.63
N PHE A 132 14.01 9.08 -20.43
CA PHE A 132 14.20 7.65 -20.16
C PHE A 132 13.15 6.75 -20.83
N PHE A 133 11.86 7.10 -20.75
CA PHE A 133 10.80 6.31 -21.37
C PHE A 133 10.78 6.48 -22.90
N GLY A 134 10.98 7.68 -23.41
CA GLY A 134 11.00 7.96 -24.85
C GLY A 134 12.19 7.32 -25.55
N SER A 135 13.35 7.25 -24.89
CA SER A 135 14.55 6.59 -25.43
C SER A 135 14.40 5.08 -25.62
N ILE A 136 13.39 4.45 -25.00
CA ILE A 136 13.12 3.01 -25.15
C ILE A 136 12.06 2.82 -26.25
N HIS A 137 12.50 2.87 -27.50
CA HIS A 137 11.64 2.75 -28.68
C HIS A 137 11.33 1.29 -29.04
N TYR A 138 10.39 1.12 -29.97
CA TYR A 138 9.92 -0.19 -30.45
C TYR A 138 11.05 -1.18 -30.78
N GLY A 139 12.06 -0.76 -31.54
CA GLY A 139 13.17 -1.62 -31.92
C GLY A 139 13.98 -2.17 -30.76
N ARG A 140 14.14 -1.37 -29.67
CA ARG A 140 14.81 -1.83 -28.45
C ARG A 140 13.99 -2.89 -27.71
N VAL A 141 12.65 -2.70 -27.62
CA VAL A 141 11.75 -3.66 -26.96
C VAL A 141 11.66 -4.94 -27.77
N TYR A 142 11.43 -4.85 -29.09
CA TYR A 142 11.42 -6.00 -29.99
C TYR A 142 12.73 -6.76 -29.94
N GLY A 143 13.86 -6.07 -30.14
CA GLY A 143 15.19 -6.67 -30.12
C GLY A 143 15.48 -7.39 -28.80
N PHE A 144 15.13 -6.78 -27.67
CA PHE A 144 15.28 -7.43 -26.36
C PHE A 144 14.52 -8.75 -26.31
N PHE A 145 13.25 -8.77 -26.61
CA PHE A 145 12.45 -9.99 -26.51
C PHE A 145 12.89 -11.07 -27.51
N LYS A 146 13.36 -10.68 -28.68
CA LYS A 146 13.85 -11.61 -29.72
C LYS A 146 15.21 -12.21 -29.40
N THR A 147 16.17 -11.39 -28.92
CA THR A 147 17.58 -11.80 -28.85
C THR A 147 18.08 -12.08 -27.43
N ASN A 148 17.33 -11.70 -26.39
CA ASN A 148 17.75 -11.94 -25.02
C ASN A 148 17.80 -13.45 -24.72
N LYS A 149 18.91 -13.92 -24.15
CA LYS A 149 19.15 -15.35 -23.87
C LYS A 149 18.06 -16.04 -23.02
N HIS A 150 17.37 -15.30 -22.18
CA HIS A 150 16.30 -15.83 -21.32
C HIS A 150 14.95 -15.84 -22.01
N PHE A 151 14.70 -14.90 -22.91
CA PHE A 151 13.46 -14.82 -23.69
C PHE A 151 13.60 -15.55 -25.03
N GLY A 152 14.33 -15.03 -25.97
CA GLY A 152 14.52 -15.64 -27.28
C GLY A 152 13.20 -15.99 -27.98
N LEU A 153 12.26 -15.03 -27.96
CA LEU A 153 10.88 -15.28 -28.38
C LEU A 153 10.78 -15.44 -29.90
N HIS A 154 9.76 -16.20 -30.35
CA HIS A 154 9.36 -16.24 -31.74
C HIS A 154 9.08 -14.83 -32.28
N ASP A 155 9.41 -14.58 -33.53
CA ASP A 155 9.32 -13.28 -34.17
C ASP A 155 7.96 -12.58 -33.99
N LEU A 156 6.88 -13.32 -34.33
CA LEU A 156 5.51 -12.85 -34.18
C LEU A 156 5.19 -12.39 -32.73
N ILE A 157 5.67 -13.13 -31.74
CA ILE A 157 5.41 -12.83 -30.33
C ILE A 157 6.21 -11.60 -29.89
N ALA A 158 7.49 -11.50 -30.28
CA ALA A 158 8.31 -10.33 -30.00
C ALA A 158 7.71 -9.05 -30.61
N HIS A 159 7.22 -9.13 -31.86
CA HIS A 159 6.48 -8.04 -32.51
C HIS A 159 5.18 -7.68 -31.78
N ALA A 160 4.37 -8.68 -31.41
CA ALA A 160 3.12 -8.47 -30.70
C ALA A 160 3.36 -7.78 -29.35
N LEU A 161 4.38 -8.20 -28.57
CA LEU A 161 4.75 -7.57 -27.32
C LEU A 161 5.21 -6.12 -27.52
N ALA A 162 6.08 -5.87 -28.50
CA ALA A 162 6.56 -4.52 -28.78
C ALA A 162 5.41 -3.58 -29.18
N ASN A 163 4.42 -4.06 -29.97
CA ASN A 163 3.23 -3.29 -30.34
C ASN A 163 2.29 -3.01 -29.16
N LEU A 164 2.17 -3.92 -28.19
CA LEU A 164 1.37 -3.72 -27.00
C LEU A 164 2.04 -2.78 -25.97
N ILE A 165 3.37 -2.71 -25.98
CA ILE A 165 4.16 -2.01 -24.99
C ILE A 165 4.49 -0.58 -25.43
N CYS A 166 4.84 -0.38 -26.71
CA CYS A 166 5.27 0.91 -27.27
C CYS A 166 4.10 1.70 -27.87
N TYR A 167 4.25 3.02 -27.88
CA TYR A 167 3.35 3.93 -28.55
C TYR A 167 4.16 5.09 -29.17
N THR A 168 3.84 5.45 -30.42
CA THR A 168 4.59 6.47 -31.19
C THR A 168 6.11 6.22 -31.17
N HIS A 169 6.87 6.99 -30.39
CA HIS A 169 8.34 6.97 -30.40
C HIS A 169 8.98 6.15 -29.29
N GLY A 170 8.21 5.71 -28.26
CA GLY A 170 8.81 4.98 -27.14
C GLY A 170 7.79 4.37 -26.17
N LEU A 171 8.21 4.18 -24.92
CA LEU A 171 7.31 3.72 -23.87
C LEU A 171 6.37 4.83 -23.44
N PRO A 172 5.03 4.64 -23.52
CA PRO A 172 4.07 5.67 -23.11
C PRO A 172 4.08 5.87 -21.59
N GLN A 173 4.22 7.13 -21.15
CA GLN A 173 4.08 7.47 -19.74
C GLN A 173 2.59 7.42 -19.35
N GLY A 174 2.21 6.36 -18.61
CA GLY A 174 0.83 6.11 -18.18
C GLY A 174 0.31 4.71 -18.55
N ALA A 175 1.01 3.95 -19.37
CA ALA A 175 0.65 2.56 -19.68
C ALA A 175 1.10 1.59 -18.58
N PRO A 176 0.30 0.55 -18.26
CA PRO A 176 0.64 -0.46 -17.25
C PRO A 176 1.92 -1.25 -17.54
N THR A 177 2.31 -1.38 -18.80
CA THR A 177 3.47 -2.15 -19.25
C THR A 177 4.79 -1.38 -19.20
N SER A 178 4.76 -0.05 -19.35
CA SER A 178 5.96 0.80 -19.48
C SER A 178 6.93 0.69 -18.30
N PRO A 179 6.48 0.66 -17.03
CA PRO A 179 7.38 0.55 -15.88
C PRO A 179 8.25 -0.71 -15.91
N LEU A 180 7.64 -1.85 -16.22
CA LEU A 180 8.37 -3.13 -16.23
C LEU A 180 9.22 -3.29 -17.49
N ALA A 181 8.71 -2.87 -18.65
CA ALA A 181 9.48 -2.87 -19.90
C ALA A 181 10.76 -2.03 -19.77
N SER A 182 10.69 -0.86 -19.11
CA SER A 182 11.86 -0.05 -18.84
C SER A 182 12.90 -0.78 -17.98
N ASN A 183 12.47 -1.60 -17.02
CA ASN A 183 13.39 -2.41 -16.21
C ASN A 183 14.07 -3.53 -17.01
N PHE A 184 13.38 -4.17 -17.97
CA PHE A 184 14.00 -5.15 -18.84
C PHE A 184 15.13 -4.54 -19.69
N ILE A 185 14.86 -3.40 -20.33
CA ILE A 185 15.84 -2.75 -21.19
C ILE A 185 17.00 -2.16 -20.38
N ALA A 186 16.71 -1.47 -19.27
CA ALA A 186 17.72 -0.88 -18.42
C ALA A 186 18.56 -1.93 -17.65
N HIS A 187 18.08 -3.17 -17.52
CA HIS A 187 18.85 -4.25 -16.88
C HIS A 187 20.19 -4.49 -17.56
N ILE A 188 20.28 -4.33 -18.90
CA ILE A 188 21.53 -4.47 -19.65
C ILE A 188 22.53 -3.37 -19.24
N LEU A 189 22.04 -2.14 -19.07
CA LEU A 189 22.84 -1.02 -18.55
C LEU A 189 23.26 -1.29 -17.08
N ASP A 190 22.33 -1.79 -16.24
CA ASP A 190 22.60 -2.09 -14.83
C ASP A 190 23.74 -3.09 -14.65
N ILE A 191 23.86 -4.11 -15.52
CA ILE A 191 24.97 -5.07 -15.50
C ILE A 191 26.30 -4.36 -15.70
N ARG A 192 26.39 -3.46 -16.66
CA ARG A 192 27.63 -2.73 -16.99
C ARG A 192 27.98 -1.71 -15.92
N LEU A 193 27.00 -0.95 -15.43
CA LEU A 193 27.22 0.01 -14.36
C LEU A 193 27.60 -0.66 -13.03
N THR A 194 27.07 -1.86 -12.76
CA THR A 194 27.50 -2.64 -11.62
C THR A 194 28.95 -3.09 -11.72
N SER A 195 29.36 -3.56 -12.89
CA SER A 195 30.76 -3.94 -13.13
C SER A 195 31.70 -2.74 -12.97
N LEU A 196 31.34 -1.60 -13.55
CA LEU A 196 32.06 -0.35 -13.39
C LEU A 196 32.15 0.09 -11.92
N SER A 197 31.02 0.02 -11.21
CA SER A 197 30.97 0.38 -9.79
C SER A 197 31.88 -0.49 -8.93
N LYS A 198 31.92 -1.81 -9.19
CA LYS A 198 32.83 -2.74 -8.50
C LYS A 198 34.29 -2.40 -8.79
N LYS A 199 34.65 -2.13 -10.04
CA LYS A 199 36.01 -1.70 -10.47
C LYS A 199 36.48 -0.49 -9.65
N HIS A 200 35.63 0.49 -9.44
CA HIS A 200 35.96 1.74 -8.75
C HIS A 200 35.62 1.74 -7.25
N GLY A 201 35.10 0.64 -6.68
CA GLY A 201 34.73 0.54 -5.25
C GLY A 201 33.55 1.42 -4.87
N LEU A 202 32.55 1.47 -5.74
CA LEU A 202 31.30 2.21 -5.56
C LEU A 202 30.12 1.26 -5.29
N TYR A 203 29.11 1.76 -4.60
CA TYR A 203 27.78 1.17 -4.56
C TYR A 203 26.91 1.84 -5.63
N TYR A 204 26.14 1.03 -6.34
CA TYR A 204 25.25 1.49 -7.42
C TYR A 204 23.83 0.96 -7.20
N THR A 205 22.84 1.83 -7.38
CA THR A 205 21.42 1.46 -7.51
C THR A 205 20.73 2.36 -8.54
N ARG A 206 19.57 1.91 -9.02
CA ARG A 206 18.70 2.64 -9.94
C ARG A 206 17.27 2.71 -9.43
N TYR A 207 16.66 3.88 -9.53
CA TYR A 207 15.22 4.08 -9.31
C TYR A 207 14.62 4.72 -10.56
N ALA A 208 14.04 3.90 -11.46
CA ALA A 208 13.58 4.30 -12.79
C ALA A 208 14.72 4.95 -13.60
N ASP A 209 14.63 6.26 -13.85
CA ASP A 209 15.61 7.12 -14.52
C ASP A 209 16.70 7.66 -13.60
N ASP A 210 16.51 7.61 -12.26
CA ASP A 210 17.51 8.05 -11.29
C ASP A 210 18.58 6.98 -11.06
N LEU A 211 19.84 7.28 -11.37
CA LEU A 211 21.01 6.46 -11.05
C LEU A 211 21.74 7.05 -9.85
N THR A 212 22.09 6.23 -8.87
CA THR A 212 22.82 6.68 -7.70
C THR A 212 24.08 5.84 -7.48
N PHE A 213 25.22 6.53 -7.32
CA PHE A 213 26.51 5.93 -6.96
C PHE A 213 26.98 6.50 -5.63
N SER A 214 27.60 5.69 -4.77
CA SER A 214 28.12 6.19 -3.50
C SER A 214 29.36 5.45 -3.03
N THR A 215 30.22 6.12 -2.25
CA THR A 215 31.43 5.52 -1.71
C THR A 215 31.91 6.22 -0.44
N ASN A 216 32.76 5.50 0.33
CA ASN A 216 33.49 6.03 1.48
C ASN A 216 35.00 6.23 1.19
N LYS A 217 35.43 6.09 -0.06
CA LYS A 217 36.82 6.39 -0.45
C LYS A 217 37.19 7.83 -0.08
N LYS A 218 38.47 8.11 0.07
CA LYS A 218 38.97 9.47 0.38
C LYS A 218 38.72 10.45 -0.79
N ILE A 219 38.86 9.96 -2.03
CA ILE A 219 38.67 10.70 -3.27
C ILE A 219 37.62 9.98 -4.11
N PHE A 220 36.72 10.74 -4.74
CA PHE A 220 35.77 10.19 -5.70
C PHE A 220 36.46 9.93 -7.04
N PRO A 221 36.23 8.76 -7.68
CA PRO A 221 36.93 8.43 -8.95
C PRO A 221 36.55 9.39 -10.08
N ALA A 222 37.56 10.03 -10.71
CA ALA A 222 37.34 10.98 -11.78
C ALA A 222 36.78 10.34 -13.06
N ASP A 223 37.08 9.07 -13.33
CA ASP A 223 36.49 8.30 -14.44
C ASP A 223 34.95 8.15 -14.33
N ILE A 224 34.40 8.37 -13.13
CA ILE A 224 32.95 8.33 -12.84
C ILE A 224 32.37 9.74 -12.84
N ALA A 225 32.92 10.65 -12.03
CA ALA A 225 32.59 12.07 -12.03
C ALA A 225 33.61 12.89 -11.26
N TYR A 226 33.68 14.19 -11.59
CA TYR A 226 34.54 15.16 -10.91
C TYR A 226 33.86 16.53 -10.85
N LEU A 227 34.41 17.45 -10.10
CA LEU A 227 33.96 18.83 -10.06
C LEU A 227 34.85 19.70 -10.94
N GLU A 228 34.24 20.49 -11.81
CA GLU A 228 34.88 21.51 -12.63
C GLU A 228 34.13 22.82 -12.49
N ALA A 229 34.79 23.88 -12.05
CA ALA A 229 34.16 25.18 -11.77
C ALA A 229 32.88 25.09 -10.90
N GLY A 230 32.88 24.19 -9.89
CA GLY A 230 31.75 23.98 -8.98
C GLY A 230 30.58 23.17 -9.57
N LYS A 231 30.68 22.75 -10.82
CA LYS A 231 29.68 21.89 -11.48
C LYS A 231 30.13 20.43 -11.51
N THR A 232 29.21 19.52 -11.40
CA THR A 232 29.48 18.08 -11.53
C THR A 232 29.60 17.72 -13.00
N VAL A 233 30.76 17.20 -13.41
CA VAL A 233 31.02 16.67 -14.75
C VAL A 233 31.09 15.15 -14.67
N ILE A 234 30.48 14.47 -15.64
CA ILE A 234 30.49 13.01 -15.70
C ILE A 234 31.79 12.54 -16.31
N GLY A 235 32.43 11.57 -15.65
CA GLY A 235 33.66 10.97 -16.13
C GLY A 235 33.51 10.17 -17.42
N PHE A 236 34.59 10.02 -18.14
CA PHE A 236 34.59 9.40 -19.46
C PHE A 236 34.05 7.96 -19.48
N GLU A 237 34.47 7.09 -18.53
CA GLU A 237 34.05 5.68 -18.52
C GLU A 237 32.53 5.56 -18.29
N LEU A 238 31.97 6.33 -17.34
CA LEU A 238 30.55 6.31 -17.05
C LEU A 238 29.73 6.82 -18.23
N ASN A 239 30.11 7.94 -18.81
CA ASN A 239 29.40 8.53 -19.94
C ASN A 239 29.43 7.61 -21.18
N LYS A 240 30.60 7.01 -21.49
CA LYS A 240 30.75 6.04 -22.59
C LYS A 240 29.81 4.85 -22.43
N ILE A 241 29.66 4.29 -21.23
CA ILE A 241 28.77 3.16 -20.98
C ILE A 241 27.31 3.57 -21.17
N ILE A 242 26.86 4.70 -20.60
CA ILE A 242 25.49 5.17 -20.70
C ILE A 242 25.10 5.40 -22.15
N ASN A 243 25.94 6.13 -22.92
CA ASN A 243 25.70 6.44 -24.33
C ASN A 243 25.69 5.17 -25.19
N LYS A 244 26.63 4.23 -24.97
CA LYS A 244 26.66 2.94 -25.69
C LYS A 244 25.37 2.13 -25.54
N HIS A 245 24.66 2.31 -24.42
CA HIS A 245 23.41 1.61 -24.19
C HIS A 245 22.17 2.45 -24.57
N GLY A 246 22.36 3.53 -25.35
CA GLY A 246 21.28 4.33 -25.94
C GLY A 246 20.53 5.18 -24.91
N PHE A 247 21.23 5.67 -23.90
CA PHE A 247 20.71 6.64 -22.93
C PHE A 247 21.62 7.86 -22.89
N SER A 248 21.05 8.99 -22.49
CA SER A 248 21.79 10.25 -22.27
C SER A 248 21.57 10.73 -20.84
N VAL A 249 22.53 11.48 -20.30
CA VAL A 249 22.43 12.01 -18.93
C VAL A 249 21.98 13.47 -18.95
N ASN A 250 21.04 13.80 -18.08
CA ASN A 250 20.62 15.18 -17.84
C ASN A 250 21.66 15.91 -16.96
N SER A 251 22.55 16.67 -17.58
CA SER A 251 23.62 17.38 -16.89
C SER A 251 23.11 18.40 -15.86
N ALA A 252 21.97 19.03 -16.10
CA ALA A 252 21.37 20.00 -15.17
C ALA A 252 20.91 19.38 -13.85
N LYS A 253 20.62 18.08 -13.85
CA LYS A 253 20.19 17.33 -12.65
C LYS A 253 21.31 16.51 -12.02
N THR A 254 22.48 16.44 -12.65
CA THR A 254 23.64 15.68 -12.14
C THR A 254 24.28 16.38 -10.95
N ARG A 255 24.48 15.65 -9.85
CA ARG A 255 25.01 16.22 -8.60
C ARG A 255 25.93 15.25 -7.87
N LEU A 256 27.15 15.70 -7.57
CA LEU A 256 28.07 15.05 -6.64
C LEU A 256 27.93 15.73 -5.27
N GLN A 257 27.52 14.99 -4.26
CA GLN A 257 27.23 15.49 -2.91
C GLN A 257 28.21 14.92 -1.90
N PHE A 258 28.60 15.74 -0.94
CA PHE A 258 29.59 15.45 0.09
C PHE A 258 28.92 15.28 1.46
N ASN A 259 29.57 14.57 2.38
CA ASN A 259 29.01 14.27 3.70
C ASN A 259 28.96 15.46 4.67
N ASP A 260 29.72 16.53 4.40
CA ASP A 260 29.69 17.82 5.13
C ASP A 260 28.45 18.66 4.77
N SER A 261 27.83 18.37 3.65
CA SER A 261 26.61 19.01 3.17
C SER A 261 25.43 18.02 3.18
N ARG A 262 24.23 18.51 2.81
CA ARG A 262 23.06 17.65 2.72
C ARG A 262 23.17 16.69 1.54
N GLN A 263 23.12 15.40 1.83
CA GLN A 263 23.03 14.33 0.86
C GLN A 263 21.62 13.80 0.74
N ASP A 264 21.09 13.73 -0.47
CA ASP A 264 19.76 13.14 -0.74
C ASP A 264 19.82 12.10 -1.86
N VAL A 265 18.96 11.07 -1.73
CA VAL A 265 18.77 10.02 -2.73
C VAL A 265 17.27 9.83 -2.90
N THR A 266 16.77 9.95 -4.15
CA THR A 266 15.33 9.88 -4.45
C THR A 266 14.45 10.75 -3.52
N GLY A 267 14.98 11.95 -3.15
CA GLY A 267 14.29 12.92 -2.30
C GLY A 267 14.39 12.69 -0.79
N LEU A 268 15.07 11.63 -0.34
CA LEU A 268 15.29 11.33 1.08
C LEU A 268 16.70 11.68 1.51
N ILE A 269 16.86 12.27 2.71
CA ILE A 269 18.17 12.58 3.29
C ILE A 269 18.84 11.29 3.74
N VAL A 270 20.15 11.14 3.47
CA VAL A 270 20.90 9.91 3.72
C VAL A 270 22.23 10.10 4.47
N ASN A 271 22.56 11.32 4.95
CA ASN A 271 23.84 11.62 5.61
C ASN A 271 24.20 10.62 6.72
N LYS A 272 23.32 10.36 7.67
CA LYS A 272 23.53 9.39 8.78
C LYS A 272 22.53 8.24 8.72
N LYS A 273 21.27 8.57 8.56
CA LYS A 273 20.13 7.65 8.44
C LYS A 273 19.16 8.18 7.39
N VAL A 274 18.36 7.30 6.80
CA VAL A 274 17.33 7.72 5.86
C VAL A 274 16.29 8.57 6.61
N ASN A 275 16.01 9.77 6.11
CA ASN A 275 15.10 10.70 6.75
C ASN A 275 14.43 11.61 5.71
N ILE A 276 13.45 12.38 6.17
CA ILE A 276 12.74 13.38 5.38
C ILE A 276 13.30 14.76 5.72
N ARG A 277 13.24 15.68 4.76
CA ARG A 277 13.63 17.08 4.96
C ARG A 277 12.84 17.69 6.14
N LYS A 278 13.54 18.38 7.04
CA LYS A 278 12.94 18.99 8.25
C LYS A 278 11.84 19.97 7.89
N GLU A 279 12.02 20.73 6.81
CA GLU A 279 11.07 21.73 6.30
C GLU A 279 9.73 21.07 5.92
N TYR A 280 9.77 19.89 5.26
CA TYR A 280 8.58 19.15 4.89
C TYR A 280 7.79 18.67 6.11
N VAL A 281 8.50 18.16 7.12
CA VAL A 281 7.87 17.71 8.39
C VAL A 281 7.29 18.91 9.16
N ARG A 282 7.99 20.07 9.19
CA ARG A 282 7.47 21.29 9.82
C ARG A 282 6.22 21.79 9.10
N ALA A 283 6.23 21.83 7.77
CA ALA A 283 5.06 22.22 6.99
C ALA A 283 3.85 21.33 7.29
N ALA A 284 4.04 20.01 7.35
CA ALA A 284 2.97 19.07 7.71
C ALA A 284 2.37 19.35 9.09
N ARG A 285 3.20 19.68 10.09
CA ARG A 285 2.75 20.05 11.44
C ARG A 285 1.94 21.36 11.45
N VAL A 286 2.39 22.37 10.70
CA VAL A 286 1.67 23.65 10.55
C VAL A 286 0.30 23.40 9.90
N LEU A 287 0.22 22.58 8.86
CA LEU A 287 -1.04 22.24 8.21
C LEU A 287 -1.99 21.50 9.16
N ALA A 288 -1.48 20.55 9.96
CA ALA A 288 -2.29 19.85 10.94
C ALA A 288 -2.88 20.81 11.98
N ASN A 289 -2.06 21.73 12.48
CA ASN A 289 -2.54 22.75 13.43
C ASN A 289 -3.60 23.67 12.81
N LYS A 290 -3.42 24.11 11.56
CA LYS A 290 -4.44 24.88 10.84
C LYS A 290 -5.75 24.11 10.72
N LEU A 291 -5.68 22.83 10.32
CA LEU A 291 -6.85 21.96 10.19
C LEU A 291 -7.60 21.78 11.51
N PHE A 292 -6.89 21.53 12.61
CA PHE A 292 -7.48 21.39 13.95
C PHE A 292 -8.07 22.70 14.49
N ASN A 293 -7.73 23.85 13.89
CA ASN A 293 -8.35 25.15 14.16
C ASN A 293 -9.36 25.59 13.09
N ASN A 294 -9.87 24.63 12.29
CA ASN A 294 -10.86 24.86 11.22
C ASN A 294 -10.44 25.90 10.18
N LYS A 295 -9.14 25.93 9.86
CA LYS A 295 -8.58 26.83 8.84
C LYS A 295 -8.31 26.07 7.53
N VAL A 296 -8.43 26.78 6.41
CA VAL A 296 -8.10 26.26 5.08
C VAL A 296 -6.63 25.85 5.03
N ILE A 297 -6.35 24.72 4.41
CA ILE A 297 -5.00 24.20 4.19
C ILE A 297 -4.70 24.06 2.70
N TYR A 298 -3.44 24.33 2.34
CA TYR A 298 -2.92 24.25 0.97
C TYR A 298 -1.85 23.18 0.87
N ARG A 299 -1.65 22.63 -0.32
CA ARG A 299 -0.60 21.63 -0.57
C ARG A 299 0.78 22.18 -0.20
N ILE A 300 1.64 21.32 0.34
CA ILE A 300 3.03 21.68 0.67
C ILE A 300 3.78 22.03 -0.63
N GLU A 301 4.59 23.09 -0.58
CA GLU A 301 5.34 23.59 -1.74
C GLU A 301 4.46 24.11 -2.90
N SER A 302 3.21 24.46 -2.63
CA SER A 302 2.30 25.06 -3.63
C SER A 302 2.37 26.58 -3.65
N LYS A 303 1.83 27.19 -4.71
CA LYS A 303 1.66 28.64 -4.84
C LYS A 303 0.51 29.20 -4.00
N LYS A 304 -0.26 28.33 -3.32
CA LYS A 304 -1.43 28.67 -2.50
C LYS A 304 -2.59 29.29 -3.27
N THR A 305 -2.80 28.83 -4.50
CA THR A 305 -3.98 29.13 -5.29
C THR A 305 -5.19 28.31 -4.84
N GLU A 306 -6.38 28.58 -5.35
CA GLU A 306 -7.58 27.79 -5.05
C GLU A 306 -7.42 26.32 -5.44
N ASP A 307 -6.74 26.02 -6.53
CA ASP A 307 -6.42 24.66 -6.98
C ASP A 307 -5.48 23.90 -6.01
N ASP A 308 -4.80 24.63 -5.16
CA ASP A 308 -3.89 24.07 -4.16
C ASP A 308 -4.56 23.77 -2.81
N ILE A 309 -5.83 24.13 -2.64
CA ILE A 309 -6.61 23.79 -1.44
C ILE A 309 -6.68 22.27 -1.33
N CYS A 310 -6.43 21.78 -0.13
CA CYS A 310 -6.44 20.35 0.13
C CYS A 310 -7.22 20.02 1.40
N ASP A 311 -7.60 18.76 1.48
CA ASP A 311 -8.38 18.21 2.58
C ASP A 311 -7.52 17.41 3.57
N ILE A 312 -8.19 16.85 4.58
CA ILE A 312 -7.55 15.99 5.58
C ILE A 312 -6.93 14.72 4.94
N ASN A 313 -7.45 14.23 3.80
CA ASN A 313 -6.92 13.03 3.14
C ASN A 313 -5.51 13.28 2.60
N TYR A 314 -5.29 14.45 2.02
CA TYR A 314 -3.95 14.87 1.59
C TYR A 314 -2.98 14.85 2.76
N LEU A 315 -3.35 15.46 3.88
CA LEU A 315 -2.48 15.55 5.05
C LEU A 315 -2.23 14.18 5.69
N ILE A 316 -3.23 13.31 5.72
CA ILE A 316 -3.06 11.90 6.16
C ILE A 316 -2.07 11.18 5.24
N GLY A 317 -2.13 11.40 3.92
CA GLY A 317 -1.15 10.85 2.97
C GLY A 317 0.29 11.34 3.23
N VAL A 318 0.45 12.65 3.49
CA VAL A 318 1.73 13.25 3.87
C VAL A 318 2.27 12.63 5.17
N MET A 319 1.43 12.51 6.19
CA MET A 319 1.85 11.93 7.48
C MET A 319 2.10 10.43 7.41
N ALA A 320 1.37 9.70 6.58
CA ALA A 320 1.64 8.29 6.29
C ALA A 320 3.03 8.10 5.67
N PHE A 321 3.40 8.95 4.72
CA PHE A 321 4.75 8.95 4.13
C PHE A 321 5.83 9.23 5.18
N ILE A 322 5.66 10.28 6.00
CA ILE A 322 6.59 10.62 7.09
C ILE A 322 6.73 9.46 8.08
N TYR A 323 5.62 8.83 8.45
CA TYR A 323 5.58 7.70 9.36
C TYR A 323 6.32 6.48 8.77
N ASN A 324 6.04 6.11 7.52
CA ASN A 324 6.65 4.96 6.86
C ASN A 324 8.18 5.09 6.74
N VAL A 325 8.70 6.28 6.39
CA VAL A 325 10.15 6.52 6.33
C VAL A 325 10.80 6.33 7.70
N ARG A 326 10.13 6.74 8.78
CA ARG A 326 10.65 6.57 10.15
C ARG A 326 10.56 5.15 10.67
N GLN A 327 9.45 4.45 10.39
CA GLN A 327 9.26 3.06 10.79
C GLN A 327 10.30 2.14 10.16
N SER A 328 10.69 2.36 8.91
CA SER A 328 11.74 1.58 8.25
C SER A 328 13.08 1.62 9.00
N GLN A 329 13.33 2.70 9.76
CA GLN A 329 14.53 2.83 10.61
C GLN A 329 14.40 2.06 11.94
N LEU A 330 13.21 2.04 12.53
CA LEU A 330 12.96 1.40 13.83
C LEU A 330 12.98 -0.13 13.72
N ILE A 331 12.42 -0.71 12.67
CA ILE A 331 12.42 -2.16 12.41
C ILE A 331 13.86 -2.70 12.30
N ARG A 332 14.81 -1.92 11.81
CA ARG A 332 16.22 -2.30 11.73
C ARG A 332 16.94 -2.31 13.08
N VAL A 333 16.53 -1.45 14.00
CA VAL A 333 17.22 -1.27 15.29
C VAL A 333 16.73 -2.27 16.34
N SER A 334 15.44 -2.64 16.30
CA SER A 334 14.81 -3.41 17.38
C SER A 334 14.75 -4.91 17.17
N GLY A 335 15.06 -5.44 15.97
CA GLY A 335 14.86 -6.87 15.69
C GLY A 335 13.52 -7.35 16.25
N ASP A 336 12.66 -7.88 15.44
CA ASP A 336 11.28 -8.27 15.75
C ASP A 336 11.11 -8.89 17.16
N LYS A 337 10.76 -8.08 18.14
CA LYS A 337 10.31 -8.55 19.47
C LYS A 337 8.87 -8.05 19.64
N SER A 338 7.94 -8.95 19.40
CA SER A 338 6.55 -8.83 19.83
C SER A 338 6.53 -8.67 21.36
N ALA A 339 6.42 -7.42 21.84
CA ALA A 339 6.23 -7.17 23.26
C ALA A 339 4.84 -7.67 23.67
N GLU A 340 4.81 -8.49 24.71
CA GLU A 340 3.59 -9.03 25.32
C GLU A 340 2.61 -7.91 25.72
N LEU A 341 1.34 -8.20 25.52
CA LEU A 341 0.20 -7.32 25.75
C LEU A 341 0.06 -6.97 27.24
N LYS A 342 0.43 -5.76 27.62
CA LYS A 342 -0.02 -5.10 28.85
C LYS A 342 -1.07 -4.05 28.49
N ASN A 343 -2.03 -3.80 29.38
CA ASN A 343 -2.95 -2.66 29.26
C ASN A 343 -2.14 -1.36 29.29
N PHE A 344 -2.14 -0.62 28.18
CA PHE A 344 -1.40 0.64 28.07
C PHE A 344 -2.28 1.83 28.40
N THR A 345 -1.84 2.66 29.34
CA THR A 345 -2.40 3.99 29.52
C THR A 345 -2.09 4.87 28.29
N LYS A 346 -2.87 5.95 28.07
CA LYS A 346 -2.57 6.90 26.99
C LYS A 346 -1.14 7.45 27.13
N LYS A 347 -0.65 7.68 28.36
CA LYS A 347 0.70 8.17 28.62
C LYS A 347 1.75 7.17 28.13
N GLU A 348 1.54 5.88 28.34
CA GLU A 348 2.42 4.82 27.86
C GLU A 348 2.37 4.66 26.33
N ILE A 349 1.18 4.75 25.74
CA ILE A 349 1.03 4.79 24.28
C ILE A 349 1.74 6.02 23.71
N ASP A 350 1.53 7.19 24.28
CA ASP A 350 2.15 8.43 23.83
C ASP A 350 3.68 8.41 23.99
N SER A 351 4.22 7.82 25.05
CA SER A 351 5.67 7.68 25.24
C SER A 351 6.31 6.72 24.24
N SER A 352 5.57 5.70 23.78
CA SER A 352 6.04 4.76 22.77
C SER A 352 6.06 5.32 21.33
N LEU A 353 5.40 6.46 21.10
CA LEU A 353 5.27 7.11 19.80
C LEU A 353 6.10 8.40 19.75
N ASP A 354 6.80 8.64 18.65
CA ASP A 354 7.40 9.95 18.41
C ASP A 354 6.33 11.02 18.11
N ALA A 355 6.73 12.30 18.14
CA ALA A 355 5.80 13.42 17.92
C ALA A 355 5.07 13.37 16.56
N ASN A 356 5.67 12.80 15.52
CA ASN A 356 5.01 12.68 14.22
C ASN A 356 4.04 11.50 14.18
N ALA A 357 4.38 10.39 14.82
CA ALA A 357 3.46 9.25 14.96
C ALA A 357 2.23 9.65 15.78
N ARG A 358 2.41 10.43 16.87
CA ARG A 358 1.29 11.00 17.64
C ARG A 358 0.41 11.89 16.78
N LEU A 359 1.01 12.80 16.01
CA LEU A 359 0.27 13.67 15.10
C LEU A 359 -0.48 12.89 14.02
N TYR A 360 0.13 11.85 13.48
CA TYR A 360 -0.52 10.97 12.49
C TYR A 360 -1.71 10.23 13.10
N ARG A 361 -1.57 9.68 14.30
CA ARG A 361 -2.69 9.11 15.07
C ARG A 361 -3.81 10.12 15.27
N ASP A 362 -3.47 11.32 15.72
CA ASP A 362 -4.45 12.38 15.99
C ASP A 362 -5.22 12.78 14.72
N LEU A 363 -4.58 12.83 13.56
CA LEU A 363 -5.26 13.08 12.27
C LEU A 363 -6.19 11.92 11.86
N ILE A 364 -5.76 10.67 12.07
CA ILE A 364 -6.62 9.51 11.81
C ILE A 364 -7.82 9.52 12.75
N PHE A 365 -7.59 9.83 14.04
CA PHE A 365 -8.66 9.94 15.03
C PHE A 365 -9.64 11.04 14.62
N PHE A 366 -9.15 12.24 14.35
CA PHE A 366 -9.98 13.38 13.95
C PHE A 366 -10.85 13.04 12.72
N LYS A 367 -10.25 12.45 11.68
CA LYS A 367 -10.99 12.06 10.47
C LYS A 367 -12.06 11.01 10.72
N LYS A 368 -11.69 9.91 11.43
CA LYS A 368 -12.54 8.73 11.52
C LYS A 368 -13.54 8.78 12.66
N PHE A 369 -13.19 9.44 13.77
CA PHE A 369 -13.97 9.40 14.99
C PHE A 369 -14.76 10.69 15.25
N ILE A 370 -14.27 11.82 14.69
CA ILE A 370 -14.91 13.13 14.88
C ILE A 370 -15.64 13.60 13.61
N LEU A 371 -14.97 13.59 12.46
CA LEU A 371 -15.48 14.14 11.21
C LEU A 371 -16.28 13.16 10.34
N SER A 372 -16.31 11.87 10.68
CA SER A 372 -17.03 10.88 9.86
C SER A 372 -18.53 11.16 9.85
N ASP A 373 -19.12 11.26 8.67
CA ASP A 373 -20.58 11.37 8.49
C ASP A 373 -21.26 9.99 8.60
N GLU A 374 -20.51 8.88 8.48
CA GLU A 374 -21.01 7.52 8.64
C GLU A 374 -20.67 6.99 10.04
N PRO A 375 -21.59 6.27 10.73
CA PRO A 375 -21.30 5.58 11.98
C PRO A 375 -20.08 4.68 11.83
N LEU A 376 -19.16 4.70 12.81
CA LEU A 376 -17.95 3.90 12.78
C LEU A 376 -18.09 2.67 13.64
N ILE A 377 -17.98 1.47 13.04
CA ILE A 377 -18.00 0.19 13.76
C ILE A 377 -16.55 -0.29 13.98
N ILE A 378 -16.28 -0.71 15.21
CA ILE A 378 -15.00 -1.29 15.64
C ILE A 378 -15.32 -2.68 16.20
N CYS A 379 -14.83 -3.72 15.53
CA CYS A 379 -14.99 -5.10 15.96
C CYS A 379 -13.75 -5.58 16.71
N GLU A 380 -13.88 -6.66 17.45
CA GLU A 380 -12.76 -7.30 18.14
C GLU A 380 -11.75 -7.91 17.15
N GLY A 381 -12.25 -8.53 16.08
CA GLY A 381 -11.45 -9.19 15.06
C GLY A 381 -11.65 -8.63 13.64
N LYS A 382 -10.69 -8.93 12.77
CA LYS A 382 -10.76 -8.52 11.35
C LYS A 382 -11.81 -9.32 10.56
N THR A 383 -12.12 -10.53 10.98
CA THR A 383 -13.10 -11.43 10.36
C THR A 383 -14.52 -10.96 10.60
N ASP A 384 -14.77 -10.38 11.78
CA ASP A 384 -16.08 -9.87 12.19
C ASP A 384 -16.59 -8.77 11.25
N VAL A 385 -15.65 -7.95 10.75
CA VAL A 385 -15.94 -6.93 9.72
C VAL A 385 -16.51 -7.57 8.45
N ILE A 386 -15.98 -8.74 8.05
CA ILE A 386 -16.46 -9.47 6.87
C ILE A 386 -17.86 -10.04 7.14
N TYR A 387 -18.05 -10.65 8.31
CA TYR A 387 -19.33 -11.23 8.73
C TYR A 387 -20.43 -10.17 8.78
N LEU A 388 -20.21 -9.08 9.51
CA LEU A 388 -21.18 -8.00 9.65
C LEU A 388 -21.51 -7.33 8.32
N ARG A 389 -20.50 -7.01 7.51
CA ARG A 389 -20.74 -6.41 6.20
C ARG A 389 -21.56 -7.33 5.30
N THR A 390 -21.28 -8.64 5.33
CA THR A 390 -21.97 -9.62 4.51
C THR A 390 -23.40 -9.82 5.00
N ALA A 391 -23.62 -9.89 6.33
CA ALA A 391 -24.92 -9.98 6.95
C ALA A 391 -25.79 -8.75 6.62
N MET A 392 -25.25 -7.52 6.77
CA MET A 392 -25.95 -6.28 6.40
C MET A 392 -26.42 -6.30 4.94
N LEU A 393 -25.54 -6.70 4.02
CA LEU A 393 -25.87 -6.78 2.59
C LEU A 393 -26.89 -7.88 2.29
N SER A 394 -26.87 -9.01 3.00
CA SER A 394 -27.83 -10.11 2.83
C SER A 394 -29.20 -9.73 3.37
N LEU A 395 -29.23 -9.10 4.54
CA LEU A 395 -30.45 -8.68 5.24
C LEU A 395 -30.91 -7.25 4.87
N SER A 396 -30.45 -6.71 3.75
CA SER A 396 -30.72 -5.32 3.33
C SER A 396 -32.20 -4.95 3.23
N ALA A 397 -33.06 -5.90 2.86
CA ALA A 397 -34.51 -5.69 2.82
C ALA A 397 -35.11 -5.34 4.20
N LYS A 398 -34.60 -5.99 5.27
CA LYS A 398 -35.02 -5.80 6.66
C LYS A 398 -34.33 -4.62 7.35
N HIS A 399 -33.09 -4.33 6.96
CA HIS A 399 -32.25 -3.28 7.57
C HIS A 399 -31.92 -2.15 6.58
N ARG A 400 -32.93 -1.57 5.92
CA ARG A 400 -32.80 -0.55 4.88
C ARG A 400 -31.98 0.69 5.30
N SER A 401 -32.00 1.05 6.57
CA SER A 401 -31.20 2.19 7.08
C SER A 401 -29.70 1.90 7.11
N LEU A 402 -29.30 0.62 7.21
CA LEU A 402 -27.88 0.21 7.19
C LEU A 402 -27.35 -0.05 5.78
N VAL A 403 -28.23 -0.21 4.78
CA VAL A 403 -27.81 -0.49 3.39
C VAL A 403 -28.68 0.28 2.40
N THR A 404 -28.05 1.07 1.54
CA THR A 404 -28.73 1.83 0.48
C THR A 404 -28.10 1.47 -0.87
N LYS A 405 -28.92 1.06 -1.84
CA LYS A 405 -28.48 0.72 -3.22
C LYS A 405 -27.28 -0.25 -3.24
N GLY A 406 -27.28 -1.27 -2.34
CA GLY A 406 -26.20 -2.26 -2.24
C GLY A 406 -24.91 -1.76 -1.57
N ARG A 407 -24.91 -0.55 -1.03
CA ARG A 407 -23.81 0.02 -0.24
C ARG A 407 -24.18 0.03 1.24
N VAL A 408 -23.26 -0.43 2.09
CA VAL A 408 -23.38 -0.36 3.54
C VAL A 408 -23.13 1.08 4.00
N ASN A 409 -24.04 1.63 4.81
CA ASN A 409 -24.06 3.02 5.31
C ASN A 409 -23.30 3.19 6.64
N VAL A 410 -22.39 2.29 6.96
CA VAL A 410 -21.52 2.38 8.12
C VAL A 410 -20.07 2.15 7.69
N ALA A 411 -19.15 2.84 8.34
CA ALA A 411 -17.72 2.65 8.18
C ALA A 411 -17.21 1.58 9.16
N PHE A 412 -16.16 0.86 8.81
CA PHE A 412 -15.47 -0.07 9.70
C PHE A 412 -14.05 0.36 9.96
N LEU A 413 -13.59 0.25 11.21
CA LEU A 413 -12.17 0.44 11.52
C LEU A 413 -11.40 -0.83 11.14
N ASN A 414 -10.67 -0.77 10.04
CA ASN A 414 -9.85 -1.90 9.61
C ASN A 414 -8.60 -2.05 10.49
N HIS A 415 -8.30 -3.28 10.92
CA HIS A 415 -7.13 -3.63 11.72
C HIS A 415 -5.84 -3.64 10.86
N THR A 416 -5.48 -2.49 10.28
CA THR A 416 -4.22 -2.33 9.53
C THR A 416 -3.04 -2.27 10.50
N GLN A 417 -1.82 -2.57 10.03
CA GLN A 417 -0.62 -2.45 10.84
C GLN A 417 -0.47 -1.03 11.44
N THR A 418 -0.79 0.00 10.65
CA THR A 418 -0.79 1.40 11.13
C THR A 418 -1.72 1.64 12.31
N ILE A 419 -2.96 1.12 12.26
CA ILE A 419 -3.91 1.24 13.38
C ILE A 419 -3.40 0.48 14.60
N LYS A 420 -2.87 -0.73 14.40
CA LYS A 420 -2.27 -1.53 15.48
C LYS A 420 -1.13 -0.81 16.18
N ASP A 421 -0.26 -0.19 15.42
CA ASP A 421 0.92 0.49 15.96
C ASP A 421 0.57 1.80 16.66
N LEU A 422 -0.32 2.61 16.06
CA LEU A 422 -0.67 3.95 16.54
C LEU A 422 -1.66 3.95 17.72
N PHE A 423 -2.63 3.02 17.72
CA PHE A 423 -3.69 2.95 18.74
C PHE A 423 -3.51 1.76 19.68
N LYS A 424 -2.52 0.89 19.42
CA LYS A 424 -2.32 -0.39 20.12
C LYS A 424 -3.54 -1.32 20.05
N ILE A 425 -4.30 -1.25 18.96
CA ILE A 425 -5.45 -2.11 18.68
C ILE A 425 -4.98 -3.24 17.74
N ARG A 426 -4.52 -4.35 18.32
CA ARG A 426 -4.03 -5.52 17.57
C ARG A 426 -5.10 -6.57 17.35
N GLY A 427 -6.14 -6.55 18.16
CA GLY A 427 -7.27 -7.48 18.24
C GLY A 427 -7.35 -8.12 19.62
N GLY A 428 -8.57 -8.42 20.04
CA GLY A 428 -8.87 -8.96 21.35
C GLY A 428 -9.40 -7.94 22.35
N THR A 429 -10.07 -8.45 23.38
CA THR A 429 -10.81 -7.69 24.39
C THR A 429 -9.93 -6.64 25.12
N GLY A 430 -8.65 -6.98 25.40
CA GLY A 430 -7.72 -6.08 26.09
C GLY A 430 -7.43 -4.79 25.30
N ASP A 431 -7.32 -4.88 23.99
CA ASP A 431 -7.04 -3.73 23.12
C ASP A 431 -8.24 -2.81 22.99
N LEU A 432 -9.44 -3.38 22.95
CA LEU A 432 -10.70 -2.61 23.00
C LEU A 432 -10.80 -1.86 24.33
N GLY A 433 -10.43 -2.48 25.45
CA GLY A 433 -10.37 -1.84 26.76
C GLY A 433 -9.44 -0.62 26.78
N ASN A 434 -8.27 -0.70 26.14
CA ASN A 434 -7.36 0.43 26.01
C ASN A 434 -7.98 1.60 25.23
N LEU A 435 -8.69 1.31 24.12
CA LEU A 435 -9.37 2.34 23.36
C LEU A 435 -10.46 3.00 24.17
N ILE A 436 -11.30 2.21 24.87
CA ILE A 436 -12.39 2.70 25.72
C ILE A 436 -11.85 3.62 26.82
N SER A 437 -10.83 3.19 27.58
CA SER A 437 -10.23 3.95 28.67
C SER A 437 -9.63 5.29 28.23
N ASN A 438 -9.08 5.35 27.02
CA ASN A 438 -8.40 6.53 26.52
C ASN A 438 -9.28 7.43 25.63
N TYR A 439 -10.51 7.00 25.30
CA TYR A 439 -11.35 7.65 24.30
C TYR A 439 -11.68 9.10 24.61
N SER A 440 -12.13 9.38 25.83
CA SER A 440 -12.46 10.75 26.28
C SER A 440 -11.26 11.68 26.16
N SER A 441 -10.07 11.19 26.52
CA SER A 441 -8.83 11.97 26.41
C SER A 441 -8.41 12.23 24.94
N TYR A 442 -8.71 11.33 24.02
CA TYR A 442 -8.53 11.62 22.58
C TYR A 442 -9.52 12.67 22.09
N CYS A 443 -10.81 12.56 22.47
CA CYS A 443 -11.84 13.54 22.12
C CYS A 443 -11.52 14.94 22.67
N GLY A 444 -10.96 15.03 23.87
CA GLY A 444 -10.62 16.31 24.52
C GLY A 444 -9.70 17.21 23.68
N LYS A 445 -8.85 16.63 22.83
CA LYS A 445 -8.05 17.41 21.87
C LYS A 445 -8.89 18.14 20.83
N PHE A 446 -10.09 17.65 20.56
CA PHE A 446 -10.99 18.13 19.51
C PHE A 446 -12.30 18.65 20.08
N ALA A 447 -12.32 19.11 21.32
CA ALA A 447 -13.52 19.57 22.03
C ALA A 447 -14.30 20.69 21.30
N ARG A 448 -13.65 21.40 20.38
CA ARG A 448 -14.29 22.42 19.51
C ARG A 448 -15.19 21.80 18.42
N PHE A 449 -15.07 20.52 18.15
CA PHE A 449 -15.82 19.83 17.10
C PHE A 449 -16.81 18.87 17.73
N LYS A 450 -18.09 19.02 17.44
CA LYS A 450 -19.08 18.02 17.79
C LYS A 450 -18.87 16.80 16.84
N PRO A 451 -18.67 15.58 17.37
CA PRO A 451 -18.62 14.39 16.51
C PRO A 451 -19.90 14.26 15.69
N LYS A 452 -19.78 13.91 14.41
CA LYS A 452 -20.93 13.87 13.50
C LYS A 452 -21.73 12.57 13.56
N SER A 453 -21.09 11.48 13.98
CA SER A 453 -21.69 10.13 13.99
C SER A 453 -21.22 9.32 15.20
N PRO A 454 -21.98 8.30 15.62
CA PRO A 454 -21.58 7.44 16.71
C PRO A 454 -20.41 6.52 16.32
N VAL A 455 -19.61 6.17 17.31
CA VAL A 455 -18.60 5.12 17.25
C VAL A 455 -19.10 3.94 18.06
N ILE A 456 -19.19 2.77 17.44
CA ILE A 456 -19.82 1.57 18.02
C ILE A 456 -18.77 0.48 18.14
N ILE A 457 -18.41 0.12 19.35
CA ILE A 457 -17.56 -1.05 19.61
C ILE A 457 -18.50 -2.27 19.70
N ILE A 458 -18.15 -3.32 18.96
CA ILE A 458 -18.81 -4.63 19.05
C ILE A 458 -17.80 -5.62 19.60
N MET A 459 -18.17 -6.27 20.71
CA MET A 459 -17.35 -7.28 21.36
C MET A 459 -18.10 -8.60 21.49
N ASP A 460 -17.37 -9.71 21.58
CA ASP A 460 -17.92 -11.00 21.90
C ASP A 460 -18.39 -11.05 23.38
N ASN A 461 -19.45 -11.80 23.63
CA ASN A 461 -19.98 -12.05 24.97
C ASN A 461 -19.36 -13.35 25.53
N ASP A 462 -18.05 -13.36 25.66
CA ASP A 462 -17.22 -14.50 26.04
C ASP A 462 -16.47 -14.28 27.38
N SER A 463 -15.51 -15.13 27.67
CA SER A 463 -14.66 -15.07 28.87
C SER A 463 -13.84 -13.77 29.01
N GLY A 464 -13.66 -12.99 27.94
CA GLY A 464 -13.01 -11.67 27.96
C GLY A 464 -13.95 -10.53 28.37
N ALA A 465 -15.26 -10.69 28.16
CA ALA A 465 -16.27 -9.67 28.40
C ALA A 465 -16.33 -9.11 29.84
N PRO A 466 -16.12 -9.88 30.92
CA PRO A 466 -16.15 -9.36 32.29
C PRO A 466 -15.20 -8.18 32.54
N LYS A 467 -13.99 -8.20 31.92
CA LYS A 467 -13.02 -7.09 32.04
C LYS A 467 -13.55 -5.78 31.45
N ILE A 468 -14.18 -5.87 30.26
CA ILE A 468 -14.80 -4.69 29.62
C ILE A 468 -16.02 -4.22 30.42
N ARG A 469 -16.85 -5.13 30.92
CA ARG A 469 -18.01 -4.77 31.77
C ARG A 469 -17.60 -4.03 33.03
N SER A 470 -16.52 -4.48 33.69
CA SER A 470 -15.94 -3.79 34.85
C SER A 470 -15.46 -2.37 34.48
N LEU A 471 -14.83 -2.22 33.32
CA LEU A 471 -14.40 -0.92 32.81
C LEU A 471 -15.61 -0.02 32.49
N VAL A 472 -16.66 -0.54 31.88
CA VAL A 472 -17.90 0.19 31.61
C VAL A 472 -18.54 0.68 32.91
N LYS A 473 -18.60 -0.17 33.96
CA LYS A 473 -19.07 0.25 35.30
C LYS A 473 -18.24 1.40 35.86
N ALA A 474 -16.91 1.34 35.74
CA ALA A 474 -16.02 2.40 36.21
C ALA A 474 -16.24 3.74 35.47
N ILE A 475 -16.53 3.70 34.15
CA ILE A 475 -16.73 4.91 33.34
C ILE A 475 -18.14 5.48 33.52
N THR A 476 -19.18 4.63 33.54
CA THR A 476 -20.59 5.06 33.49
C THR A 476 -21.28 5.07 34.84
N GLY A 477 -20.65 4.51 35.88
CA GLY A 477 -21.26 4.29 37.20
C GLY A 477 -22.36 3.20 37.23
N LYS A 478 -22.70 2.57 36.10
CA LYS A 478 -23.78 1.59 35.94
C LYS A 478 -23.24 0.22 35.56
N VAL A 479 -23.83 -0.81 36.13
CA VAL A 479 -23.51 -2.19 35.72
C VAL A 479 -23.97 -2.40 34.28
N TYR A 480 -23.17 -3.13 33.51
CA TYR A 480 -23.49 -3.59 32.17
C TYR A 480 -23.49 -5.11 32.16
N ASP A 481 -24.68 -5.70 31.99
CA ASP A 481 -24.87 -7.14 32.02
C ASP A 481 -24.85 -7.76 30.61
N LYS A 482 -24.71 -9.08 30.54
CA LYS A 482 -24.68 -9.85 29.28
C LYS A 482 -25.97 -9.77 28.46
N ASN A 483 -27.10 -9.47 29.12
CA ASN A 483 -28.40 -9.33 28.49
C ASN A 483 -28.75 -7.88 28.15
N ASP A 484 -27.92 -6.92 28.55
CA ASP A 484 -28.13 -5.51 28.20
C ASP A 484 -27.94 -5.31 26.69
N GLY A 485 -28.74 -4.43 26.09
CA GLY A 485 -28.55 -3.95 24.75
C GLY A 485 -27.31 -3.03 24.65
N PHE A 486 -27.35 -2.01 23.80
CA PHE A 486 -26.23 -1.07 23.70
C PHE A 486 -26.05 -0.23 24.99
N ARG A 487 -24.81 0.19 25.24
CA ARG A 487 -24.45 1.12 26.30
C ARG A 487 -23.73 2.35 25.73
N HIS A 488 -24.22 3.56 26.03
CA HIS A 488 -23.47 4.78 25.81
C HIS A 488 -22.35 4.89 26.85
N LEU A 489 -21.13 5.10 26.43
CA LEU A 489 -19.96 5.17 27.32
C LEU A 489 -19.52 6.61 27.61
N THR A 490 -19.15 7.33 26.58
CA THR A 490 -18.67 8.73 26.67
C THR A 490 -18.65 9.37 25.28
N ASN A 491 -18.85 10.67 25.18
CA ASN A 491 -18.88 11.41 23.92
C ASN A 491 -19.82 10.71 22.89
N ASN A 492 -19.29 10.30 21.75
CA ASN A 492 -20.03 9.54 20.73
C ASN A 492 -19.71 8.04 20.76
N LEU A 493 -19.14 7.50 21.85
CA LEU A 493 -18.73 6.11 21.96
C LEU A 493 -19.83 5.25 22.60
N TYR A 494 -20.14 4.16 21.93
CA TYR A 494 -21.14 3.15 22.34
C TYR A 494 -20.51 1.75 22.33
N LEU A 495 -21.05 0.87 23.16
CA LEU A 495 -20.69 -0.55 23.22
C LEU A 495 -21.91 -1.41 22.96
N ILE A 496 -21.72 -2.46 22.17
CA ILE A 496 -22.68 -3.55 21.94
C ILE A 496 -21.93 -4.87 22.18
N GLN A 497 -22.59 -5.86 22.77
CA GLN A 497 -22.06 -7.23 22.83
C GLN A 497 -22.88 -8.15 21.92
N THR A 498 -22.28 -9.26 21.50
CA THR A 498 -23.02 -10.31 20.79
C THR A 498 -24.16 -10.82 21.68
N PRO A 499 -25.36 -11.04 21.12
CA PRO A 499 -26.49 -11.53 21.91
C PRO A 499 -26.15 -12.89 22.55
N PRO A 500 -26.52 -13.12 23.82
CA PRO A 500 -26.27 -14.40 24.49
C PRO A 500 -26.99 -15.55 23.78
N LEU A 501 -26.42 -16.74 23.85
CA LEU A 501 -27.06 -17.96 23.37
C LEU A 501 -28.22 -18.38 24.30
N ALA A 502 -29.01 -19.37 23.85
CA ALA A 502 -30.10 -19.93 24.64
C ALA A 502 -29.60 -20.35 26.04
N GLY A 503 -30.39 -20.03 27.07
CA GLY A 503 -30.02 -20.25 28.47
C GLY A 503 -29.00 -19.24 29.01
N GLY A 504 -28.70 -18.16 28.28
CA GLY A 504 -27.78 -17.12 28.72
C GLY A 504 -26.29 -17.53 28.59
N ALA A 505 -25.96 -18.49 27.75
CA ALA A 505 -24.59 -18.94 27.53
C ALA A 505 -23.77 -17.90 26.76
N ASP A 506 -22.44 -17.96 26.92
CA ASP A 506 -21.48 -17.13 26.23
C ASP A 506 -21.58 -17.28 24.71
N SER A 507 -21.41 -16.18 23.99
CA SER A 507 -21.48 -16.12 22.51
C SER A 507 -20.32 -15.39 21.89
N ALA A 508 -19.84 -15.91 20.77
CA ALA A 508 -18.98 -15.23 19.82
C ALA A 508 -19.80 -14.84 18.58
N ILE A 509 -19.28 -13.94 17.77
CA ILE A 509 -19.96 -13.51 16.53
C ILE A 509 -20.20 -14.68 15.56
N GLU A 510 -19.37 -15.72 15.58
CA GLU A 510 -19.53 -16.93 14.78
C GLU A 510 -20.77 -17.74 15.18
N ASP A 511 -21.20 -17.67 16.43
CA ASP A 511 -22.41 -18.36 16.91
C ASP A 511 -23.71 -17.80 16.29
N LEU A 512 -23.65 -16.65 15.63
CA LEU A 512 -24.75 -16.05 14.89
C LEU A 512 -25.03 -16.71 13.54
N PHE A 513 -24.12 -17.57 13.06
CA PHE A 513 -24.34 -18.38 11.86
C PHE A 513 -25.16 -19.65 12.19
N ASP A 514 -25.94 -20.10 11.22
CA ASP A 514 -26.64 -21.38 11.30
C ASP A 514 -25.65 -22.57 11.27
N LYS A 515 -26.05 -23.68 11.84
CA LYS A 515 -25.22 -24.90 11.93
C LYS A 515 -24.77 -25.39 10.56
N LYS A 516 -25.62 -25.30 9.54
CA LYS A 516 -25.30 -25.71 8.15
C LYS A 516 -24.12 -24.93 7.62
N THR A 517 -24.04 -23.64 7.88
CA THR A 517 -22.94 -22.77 7.47
C THR A 517 -21.65 -23.08 8.25
N LEU A 518 -21.73 -23.31 9.55
CA LEU A 518 -20.59 -23.68 10.39
C LEU A 518 -20.00 -25.05 10.03
N ASP A 519 -20.83 -25.98 9.56
CA ASP A 519 -20.41 -27.34 9.18
C ASP A 519 -19.79 -27.45 7.78
N VAL A 520 -19.67 -26.33 7.03
CA VAL A 520 -19.04 -26.32 5.71
C VAL A 520 -17.58 -26.76 5.80
N ARG A 521 -17.19 -27.71 4.96
CA ARG A 521 -15.82 -28.22 4.88
C ARG A 521 -15.04 -27.56 3.75
N LEU A 522 -13.77 -27.24 4.01
CA LEU A 522 -12.81 -26.76 3.03
C LEU A 522 -11.65 -27.77 2.96
N SER A 523 -11.43 -28.37 1.78
CA SER A 523 -10.38 -29.39 1.59
C SER A 523 -10.43 -30.49 2.68
N ASN A 524 -11.63 -31.02 2.96
CA ASN A 524 -11.95 -32.02 4.00
C ASN A 524 -11.71 -31.59 5.45
N LYS A 525 -11.33 -30.34 5.73
CA LYS A 525 -11.19 -29.79 7.09
C LYS A 525 -12.50 -29.17 7.56
N LYS A 526 -12.74 -29.24 8.88
CA LYS A 526 -13.87 -28.59 9.54
C LYS A 526 -13.49 -27.19 10.03
N PHE A 527 -14.49 -26.30 10.10
CA PHE A 527 -14.32 -25.01 10.76
C PHE A 527 -14.14 -25.19 12.27
N SER A 528 -13.16 -24.49 12.86
CA SER A 528 -13.00 -24.43 14.31
C SER A 528 -12.65 -22.99 14.73
N TYR A 529 -13.43 -22.46 15.69
CA TYR A 529 -13.26 -21.12 16.28
C TYR A 529 -13.30 -21.17 17.81
N LYS A 530 -13.67 -22.31 18.38
CA LYS A 530 -13.66 -22.62 19.82
C LYS A 530 -12.89 -23.92 20.08
N GLY A 531 -12.27 -24.05 21.25
CA GLY A 531 -11.57 -25.25 21.66
C GLY A 531 -10.23 -25.48 20.95
N GLU A 532 -9.75 -26.72 20.97
CA GLU A 532 -8.43 -27.09 20.42
C GLU A 532 -8.40 -27.04 18.89
N PHE A 533 -7.42 -26.33 18.32
CA PHE A 533 -7.24 -26.17 16.87
C PHE A 533 -6.18 -27.15 16.34
N ILE A 534 -6.60 -28.17 15.61
CA ILE A 534 -5.73 -29.16 14.98
C ILE A 534 -5.57 -28.81 13.49
N LYS A 535 -4.40 -28.32 13.09
CA LYS A 535 -4.10 -27.80 11.73
C LYS A 535 -4.38 -28.81 10.59
N SER A 536 -4.25 -30.10 10.84
CA SER A 536 -4.57 -31.16 9.87
C SER A 536 -6.07 -31.38 9.67
N LYS A 537 -6.88 -31.14 10.71
CA LYS A 537 -8.33 -31.43 10.74
C LYS A 537 -9.20 -30.16 10.62
N HIS A 538 -8.65 -28.99 10.98
CA HIS A 538 -9.41 -27.76 11.11
C HIS A 538 -8.89 -26.65 10.20
N TYR A 539 -9.80 -25.74 9.81
CA TYR A 539 -9.48 -24.43 9.26
C TYR A 539 -10.08 -23.33 10.14
N GLY A 540 -9.41 -22.17 10.20
CA GLY A 540 -9.74 -21.10 11.13
C GLY A 540 -10.58 -19.98 10.52
N LYS A 541 -10.92 -19.00 11.37
CA LYS A 541 -11.79 -17.83 11.09
C LYS A 541 -11.47 -17.11 9.77
N ASN A 542 -10.18 -16.91 9.41
CA ASN A 542 -9.81 -16.24 8.16
C ASN A 542 -10.28 -17.01 6.90
N HIS A 543 -10.08 -18.32 6.88
CA HIS A 543 -10.54 -19.15 5.75
C HIS A 543 -12.07 -19.22 5.70
N PHE A 544 -12.73 -19.28 6.84
CA PHE A 544 -14.18 -19.25 6.92
C PHE A 544 -14.72 -17.92 6.32
N ALA A 545 -14.19 -16.79 6.75
CA ALA A 545 -14.61 -15.48 6.23
C ALA A 545 -14.42 -15.34 4.71
N GLU A 546 -13.24 -15.71 4.20
CA GLU A 546 -12.87 -15.45 2.80
C GLU A 546 -13.39 -16.50 1.81
N TYR A 547 -13.48 -17.78 2.22
CA TYR A 547 -13.82 -18.87 1.31
C TYR A 547 -15.23 -19.47 1.54
N VAL A 548 -15.87 -19.17 2.68
CA VAL A 548 -17.25 -19.61 2.94
C VAL A 548 -18.20 -18.42 2.94
N VAL A 549 -18.03 -17.47 3.85
CA VAL A 549 -19.00 -16.40 4.09
C VAL A 549 -19.08 -15.43 2.89
N LYS A 550 -17.96 -14.90 2.45
CA LYS A 550 -17.92 -13.88 1.41
C LYS A 550 -18.41 -14.38 0.03
N PRO A 551 -17.96 -15.54 -0.50
CA PRO A 551 -18.41 -16.04 -1.81
C PRO A 551 -19.82 -16.62 -1.80
N ARG A 552 -20.28 -17.18 -0.68
CA ARG A 552 -21.58 -17.87 -0.57
C ARG A 552 -22.66 -17.01 0.07
N ARG A 553 -22.55 -15.69 0.03
CA ARG A 553 -23.48 -14.76 0.66
C ARG A 553 -24.96 -15.03 0.36
N LYS A 554 -25.29 -15.50 -0.84
CA LYS A 554 -26.66 -15.76 -1.27
C LYS A 554 -27.26 -17.04 -0.67
N ASP A 555 -26.41 -17.97 -0.24
CA ASP A 555 -26.79 -19.32 0.20
C ASP A 555 -26.77 -19.44 1.73
N ILE A 556 -26.27 -18.45 2.44
CA ILE A 556 -26.13 -18.44 3.90
C ILE A 556 -27.34 -17.76 4.54
N ASP A 557 -27.89 -18.38 5.59
CA ASP A 557 -28.88 -17.77 6.46
C ASP A 557 -28.17 -16.85 7.49
N PHE A 558 -28.40 -15.54 7.35
CA PHE A 558 -27.88 -14.53 8.28
C PHE A 558 -28.90 -14.09 9.34
N ASN A 559 -30.07 -14.77 9.50
CA ASN A 559 -31.10 -14.32 10.42
C ASN A 559 -30.62 -14.19 11.86
N GLY A 560 -29.65 -14.99 12.31
CA GLY A 560 -29.06 -14.88 13.65
C GLY A 560 -28.38 -13.54 13.91
N PHE A 561 -28.02 -12.77 12.87
CA PHE A 561 -27.44 -11.44 13.00
C PHE A 561 -28.48 -10.32 13.24
N ASN A 562 -29.78 -10.58 13.06
CA ASN A 562 -30.81 -9.55 13.20
C ASN A 562 -30.75 -8.81 14.55
N PRO A 563 -30.63 -9.48 15.72
CA PRO A 563 -30.59 -8.76 17.01
C PRO A 563 -29.42 -7.77 17.06
N LEU A 564 -28.23 -8.18 16.61
CA LEU A 564 -27.05 -7.33 16.60
C LEU A 564 -27.21 -6.13 15.64
N LEU A 565 -27.83 -6.34 14.48
CA LEU A 565 -28.09 -5.27 13.51
C LEU A 565 -29.18 -4.31 14.02
N ASP A 566 -30.15 -4.79 14.77
CA ASP A 566 -31.18 -3.97 15.43
C ASP A 566 -30.55 -3.07 16.51
N GLU A 567 -29.62 -3.58 17.31
CA GLU A 567 -28.87 -2.78 18.29
C GLU A 567 -28.04 -1.69 17.62
N ILE A 568 -27.37 -1.97 16.49
CA ILE A 568 -26.64 -0.95 15.72
C ILE A 568 -27.59 0.17 15.27
N LYS A 569 -28.80 -0.16 14.79
CA LYS A 569 -29.82 0.83 14.41
C LYS A 569 -30.28 1.64 15.62
N ALA A 570 -30.48 0.98 16.76
CA ALA A 570 -30.88 1.62 18.00
C ALA A 570 -29.85 2.66 18.47
N VAL A 571 -28.55 2.34 18.42
CA VAL A 571 -27.47 3.30 18.70
C VAL A 571 -27.53 4.50 17.75
N ILE A 572 -27.65 4.25 16.44
CA ILE A 572 -27.70 5.33 15.45
C ILE A 572 -28.90 6.25 15.71
N LYS A 573 -30.06 5.67 16.04
CA LYS A 573 -31.27 6.42 16.40
C LYS A 573 -31.11 7.21 17.70
N HIS A 574 -30.52 6.61 18.72
CA HIS A 574 -30.23 7.25 20.01
C HIS A 574 -29.30 8.46 19.81
N TYR A 575 -28.18 8.28 19.09
CA TYR A 575 -27.21 9.34 18.85
C TYR A 575 -27.82 10.55 18.11
N LYS A 576 -28.73 10.32 17.16
CA LYS A 576 -29.41 11.42 16.43
C LYS A 576 -30.38 12.22 17.30
N LYS A 577 -30.82 11.68 18.45
CA LYS A 577 -31.73 12.35 19.38
C LYS A 577 -30.98 13.09 20.51
N SER A 578 -29.71 12.73 20.78
CA SER A 578 -28.81 13.36 21.77
C SER A 578 -27.95 14.45 21.13
#